data_57abe88c40a30e88b467e526b21c71f1
#
_entry.id   57abe88c40a30e88b467e526b21c71f1
#
_cell.length_a   1.000
_cell.length_b   1.000
_cell.length_c   1.000
_cell.angle_alpha   90.00
_cell.angle_beta   90.00
_cell.angle_gamma   90.00
#
_symmetry.space_group_name_H-M   'P 1'
#
loop_
_entity.id
_entity.type
_entity.pdbx_description
1 polymer ?
#
loop_
_entity_poly.entity_id
_entity_poly.type
_entity_poly.pdbx_seq_one_letter_code
_entity_poly.pdbx_strand_id
1 'polypeptide(L)'
;MSTDEVPPRGPRRGRSGSRGAAGEGERAVPPASPAARRALRARMAAHHLHAGIPDAAAHTAPARAAFLARFEREVDPDGVLDPRERARRAEHARKAYFLRLALASAHARGARRANGRPGPTAER
;
A
#
# COMPACT_ATOMS: atom_id res chain seq x y z
N MET A 1 -40.02 -56.28 -30.84
CA MET A 1 -38.86 -55.59 -31.46
C MET A 1 -39.38 -54.26 -31.96
N SER A 2 -39.28 -53.24 -31.11
CA SER A 2 -39.73 -51.88 -31.44
C SER A 2 -38.49 -51.04 -31.71
N THR A 3 -38.32 -50.65 -32.98
CA THR A 3 -37.30 -49.70 -33.42
C THR A 3 -37.83 -48.28 -33.17
N ASP A 4 -37.25 -47.63 -32.20
CA ASP A 4 -37.53 -46.23 -31.91
C ASP A 4 -36.70 -45.35 -32.85
N GLU A 5 -37.40 -44.81 -33.85
CA GLU A 5 -36.84 -43.96 -34.89
C GLU A 5 -36.85 -42.49 -34.44
N VAL A 6 -35.68 -41.96 -34.15
CA VAL A 6 -35.49 -40.54 -33.76
C VAL A 6 -35.48 -39.68 -35.03
N PRO A 7 -36.34 -38.65 -35.16
CA PRO A 7 -36.35 -37.79 -36.35
C PRO A 7 -35.15 -36.83 -36.35
N PRO A 8 -34.60 -36.44 -37.53
CA PRO A 8 -33.46 -35.56 -37.66
C PRO A 8 -33.82 -34.12 -37.29
N ARG A 9 -33.00 -33.52 -36.45
CA ARG A 9 -33.09 -32.10 -36.10
C ARG A 9 -32.71 -31.25 -37.31
N GLY A 10 -33.61 -30.39 -37.75
CA GLY A 10 -33.39 -29.42 -38.81
C GLY A 10 -32.34 -28.35 -38.49
N PRO A 11 -31.79 -27.69 -39.53
CA PRO A 11 -30.69 -26.73 -39.34
C PRO A 11 -31.15 -25.48 -38.59
N ARG A 12 -30.45 -25.16 -37.53
CA ARG A 12 -30.63 -23.89 -36.81
C ARG A 12 -30.16 -22.74 -37.69
N ARG A 13 -31.07 -21.88 -38.10
CA ARG A 13 -30.77 -20.64 -38.80
C ARG A 13 -29.88 -19.77 -37.93
N GLY A 14 -28.67 -19.52 -38.41
CA GLY A 14 -27.73 -18.59 -37.81
C GLY A 14 -28.34 -17.17 -37.78
N ARG A 15 -28.46 -16.58 -36.61
CA ARG A 15 -28.67 -15.13 -36.48
C ARG A 15 -27.33 -14.45 -36.78
N SER A 16 -27.21 -14.00 -38.00
CA SER A 16 -26.21 -13.03 -38.40
C SER A 16 -26.53 -11.69 -37.71
N GLY A 17 -26.04 -11.55 -36.48
CA GLY A 17 -26.00 -10.27 -35.81
C GLY A 17 -24.71 -9.56 -36.21
N SER A 18 -24.78 -8.69 -37.19
CA SER A 18 -23.71 -7.73 -37.44
C SER A 18 -23.65 -6.79 -36.25
N ARG A 19 -22.72 -7.07 -35.30
CA ARG A 19 -22.32 -6.08 -34.31
C ARG A 19 -21.46 -5.08 -35.09
N GLY A 20 -22.05 -3.91 -35.30
CA GLY A 20 -21.30 -2.74 -35.70
C GLY A 20 -20.10 -2.57 -34.77
N ALA A 21 -18.94 -2.43 -35.36
CA ALA A 21 -17.75 -1.97 -34.68
C ALA A 21 -18.07 -0.57 -34.11
N ALA A 22 -18.54 -0.53 -32.86
CA ALA A 22 -18.46 0.68 -32.06
C ALA A 22 -16.97 0.92 -31.88
N GLY A 23 -16.45 1.97 -32.51
CA GLY A 23 -15.09 2.42 -32.30
C GLY A 23 -14.85 2.52 -30.82
N GLU A 24 -13.95 1.71 -30.29
CA GLU A 24 -13.37 1.93 -28.99
C GLU A 24 -12.65 3.26 -29.09
N GLY A 25 -13.39 4.32 -28.74
CA GLY A 25 -12.81 5.64 -28.55
C GLY A 25 -11.75 5.44 -27.48
N GLU A 26 -10.49 5.48 -27.91
CA GLU A 26 -9.32 5.58 -27.07
C GLU A 26 -9.61 6.66 -26.02
N ARG A 27 -9.97 6.22 -24.81
CA ARG A 27 -10.16 7.13 -23.69
C ARG A 27 -8.81 7.73 -23.43
N ALA A 28 -8.59 8.93 -23.94
CA ALA A 28 -7.41 9.71 -23.62
C ALA A 28 -7.27 9.75 -22.10
N VAL A 29 -6.23 9.10 -21.58
CA VAL A 29 -5.91 9.14 -20.15
C VAL A 29 -5.65 10.60 -19.82
N PRO A 30 -6.42 11.21 -18.91
CA PRO A 30 -6.24 12.62 -18.59
C PRO A 30 -4.79 12.85 -18.12
N PRO A 31 -4.18 13.98 -18.50
CA PRO A 31 -2.80 14.25 -18.12
C PRO A 31 -2.69 14.22 -16.59
N ALA A 32 -1.71 13.44 -16.08
CA ALA A 32 -1.49 13.31 -14.66
C ALA A 32 -1.27 14.70 -14.03
N SER A 33 -1.90 14.94 -12.88
CA SER A 33 -1.71 16.20 -12.15
C SER A 33 -0.24 16.44 -11.78
N PRO A 34 0.18 17.68 -11.52
CA PRO A 34 1.55 17.96 -11.07
C PRO A 34 1.97 17.12 -9.86
N ALA A 35 1.04 16.88 -8.92
CA ALA A 35 1.29 16.04 -7.76
C ALA A 35 1.51 14.57 -8.17
N ALA A 36 0.67 14.04 -9.06
CA ALA A 36 0.82 12.69 -9.57
C ALA A 36 2.14 12.50 -10.34
N ARG A 37 2.54 13.48 -11.15
CA ARG A 37 3.85 13.45 -11.84
C ARG A 37 5.04 13.46 -10.86
N ARG A 38 4.96 14.25 -9.78
CA ARG A 38 6.00 14.24 -8.73
C ARG A 38 6.07 12.87 -8.05
N ALA A 39 4.93 12.28 -7.71
CA ALA A 39 4.88 10.95 -7.10
C ALA A 39 5.48 9.86 -8.02
N LEU A 40 5.17 9.90 -9.32
CA LEU A 40 5.74 8.97 -10.29
C LEU A 40 7.28 9.13 -10.42
N ARG A 41 7.77 10.38 -10.47
CA ARG A 41 9.21 10.65 -10.49
C ARG A 41 9.91 10.13 -9.24
N ALA A 42 9.33 10.34 -8.06
CA ALA A 42 9.88 9.83 -6.81
C ALA A 42 9.94 8.30 -6.78
N ARG A 43 8.87 7.62 -7.25
CA ARG A 43 8.86 6.16 -7.37
C ARG A 43 9.90 5.65 -8.36
N MET A 44 10.01 6.29 -9.51
CA MET A 44 11.02 5.95 -10.52
C MET A 44 12.43 6.10 -9.95
N ALA A 45 12.73 7.20 -9.27
CA ALA A 45 14.04 7.44 -8.66
C ALA A 45 14.34 6.37 -7.59
N ALA A 46 13.36 5.98 -6.76
CA ALA A 46 13.52 4.91 -5.79
C ALA A 46 13.85 3.57 -6.45
N HIS A 47 13.17 3.23 -7.54
CA HIS A 47 13.47 1.98 -8.27
C HIS A 47 14.86 2.01 -8.93
N HIS A 48 15.28 3.15 -9.50
CA HIS A 48 16.65 3.29 -10.02
C HIS A 48 17.70 3.13 -8.93
N LEU A 49 17.49 3.74 -7.76
CA LEU A 49 18.38 3.57 -6.62
C LEU A 49 18.48 2.09 -6.22
N HIS A 50 17.35 1.44 -6.01
CA HIS A 50 17.33 0.03 -5.59
C HIS A 50 17.89 -0.93 -6.65
N ALA A 51 17.71 -0.63 -7.93
CA ALA A 51 18.33 -1.41 -9.00
C ALA A 51 19.86 -1.36 -8.98
N GLY A 52 20.43 -0.26 -8.48
CA GLY A 52 21.89 -0.07 -8.36
C GLY A 52 22.48 -0.58 -7.05
N ILE A 53 21.66 -1.07 -6.10
CA ILE A 53 22.11 -1.56 -4.79
C ILE A 53 22.23 -3.08 -4.82
N PRO A 54 23.44 -3.66 -4.73
CA PRO A 54 23.63 -5.11 -4.74
C PRO A 54 23.01 -5.81 -3.53
N ASP A 55 23.06 -5.17 -2.35
CA ASP A 55 22.51 -5.67 -1.10
C ASP A 55 21.76 -4.54 -0.37
N ALA A 56 20.45 -4.55 -0.47
CA ALA A 56 19.58 -3.56 0.17
C ALA A 56 19.64 -3.62 1.70
N ALA A 57 19.88 -4.81 2.27
CA ALA A 57 20.01 -4.99 3.71
C ALA A 57 21.28 -4.34 4.24
N ALA A 58 22.41 -4.57 3.56
CA ALA A 58 23.69 -3.94 3.90
C ALA A 58 23.63 -2.42 3.70
N HIS A 59 22.99 -1.95 2.62
CA HIS A 59 22.83 -0.51 2.36
C HIS A 59 22.10 0.23 3.49
N THR A 60 21.08 -0.38 4.08
CA THR A 60 20.30 0.22 5.16
C THR A 60 20.82 -0.08 6.57
N ALA A 61 21.81 -0.98 6.71
CA ALA A 61 22.33 -1.39 8.01
C ALA A 61 22.86 -0.23 8.88
N PRO A 62 23.62 0.76 8.35
CA PRO A 62 24.08 1.91 9.15
C PRO A 62 22.92 2.73 9.70
N ALA A 63 21.89 2.98 8.89
CA ALA A 63 20.70 3.73 9.32
C ALA A 63 19.91 2.99 10.41
N ARG A 64 19.77 1.66 10.28
CA ARG A 64 19.14 0.84 11.32
C ARG A 64 19.94 0.85 12.61
N ALA A 65 21.25 0.73 12.52
CA ALA A 65 22.14 0.77 13.69
C ALA A 65 22.04 2.13 14.40
N ALA A 66 22.07 3.23 13.67
CA ALA A 66 21.93 4.58 14.23
C ALA A 66 20.57 4.79 14.89
N PHE A 67 19.49 4.25 14.29
CA PHE A 67 18.15 4.30 14.85
C PHE A 67 18.06 3.54 16.19
N LEU A 68 18.64 2.35 16.26
CA LEU A 68 18.64 1.55 17.49
C LEU A 68 19.52 2.20 18.58
N ALA A 69 20.70 2.70 18.22
CA ALA A 69 21.60 3.39 19.15
C ALA A 69 20.98 4.65 19.78
N ARG A 70 20.00 5.25 19.12
CA ARG A 70 19.23 6.37 19.68
C ARG A 70 18.53 5.98 20.98
N PHE A 71 17.91 4.80 21.05
CA PHE A 71 17.21 4.33 22.23
C PHE A 71 18.18 4.00 23.38
N GLU A 72 19.36 3.49 23.08
CA GLU A 72 20.40 3.28 24.09
C GLU A 72 20.84 4.62 24.69
N ARG A 73 21.03 5.65 23.89
CA ARG A 73 21.36 7.01 24.40
C ARG A 73 20.21 7.64 25.18
N GLU A 74 18.96 7.35 24.79
CA GLU A 74 17.78 7.86 25.50
C GLU A 74 17.68 7.30 26.92
N VAL A 75 17.97 6.00 27.12
CA VAL A 75 17.84 5.34 28.42
C VAL A 75 19.10 5.44 29.28
N ASP A 76 20.24 5.70 28.67
CA ASP A 76 21.54 5.77 29.33
C ASP A 76 22.40 6.88 28.69
N PRO A 77 22.02 8.18 28.87
CA PRO A 77 22.74 9.31 28.28
C PRO A 77 24.19 9.43 28.74
N ASP A 78 24.46 9.02 29.96
CA ASP A 78 25.80 9.10 30.60
C ASP A 78 26.62 7.82 30.42
N GLY A 79 26.06 6.75 29.85
CA GLY A 79 26.77 5.51 29.58
C GLY A 79 27.16 4.74 30.84
N VAL A 80 26.40 4.87 31.93
CA VAL A 80 26.73 4.29 33.26
C VAL A 80 26.08 2.93 33.54
N LEU A 81 25.09 2.55 32.74
CA LEU A 81 24.39 1.27 32.90
C LEU A 81 25.23 0.09 32.39
N ASP A 82 25.04 -1.06 33.04
CA ASP A 82 25.53 -2.34 32.50
C ASP A 82 24.99 -2.54 31.06
N PRO A 83 25.79 -3.07 30.12
CA PRO A 83 25.37 -3.22 28.73
C PRO A 83 24.08 -4.05 28.53
N ARG A 84 23.85 -5.08 29.33
CA ARG A 84 22.61 -5.88 29.27
C ARG A 84 21.39 -5.08 29.74
N GLU A 85 21.55 -4.34 30.82
CA GLU A 85 20.50 -3.50 31.36
C GLU A 85 20.17 -2.34 30.38
N ARG A 86 21.19 -1.74 29.79
CA ARG A 86 21.01 -0.72 28.73
C ARG A 86 20.21 -1.29 27.56
N ALA A 87 20.61 -2.44 27.04
CA ALA A 87 19.92 -3.09 25.94
C ALA A 87 18.46 -3.43 26.29
N ARG A 88 18.20 -3.93 27.48
CA ARG A 88 16.84 -4.22 27.96
C ARG A 88 15.97 -2.98 28.01
N ARG A 89 16.47 -1.88 28.57
CA ARG A 89 15.74 -0.61 28.66
C ARG A 89 15.54 0.01 27.29
N ALA A 90 16.56 -0.04 26.42
CA ALA A 90 16.46 0.46 25.05
C ALA A 90 15.38 -0.28 24.24
N GLU A 91 15.24 -1.60 24.44
CA GLU A 91 14.20 -2.39 23.78
C GLU A 91 12.79 -1.95 24.23
N HIS A 92 12.59 -1.66 25.52
CA HIS A 92 11.33 -1.13 26.01
C HIS A 92 11.05 0.29 25.47
N ALA A 93 12.06 1.14 25.40
CA ALA A 93 11.94 2.48 24.82
C ALA A 93 11.56 2.41 23.33
N ARG A 94 12.16 1.49 22.57
CA ARG A 94 11.83 1.21 21.17
C ARG A 94 10.37 0.77 21.00
N LYS A 95 9.92 -0.18 21.80
CA LYS A 95 8.53 -0.65 21.79
C LYS A 95 7.55 0.48 22.11
N ALA A 96 7.84 1.28 23.13
CA ALA A 96 7.03 2.45 23.48
C ALA A 96 6.96 3.47 22.33
N TYR A 97 8.06 3.70 21.62
CA TYR A 97 8.11 4.56 20.45
C TYR A 97 7.14 4.08 19.35
N PHE A 98 7.17 2.80 18.99
CA PHE A 98 6.27 2.27 17.98
C PHE A 98 4.81 2.25 18.42
N LEU A 99 4.52 2.00 19.69
CA LEU A 99 3.16 2.09 20.22
C LEU A 99 2.62 3.53 20.15
N ARG A 100 3.46 4.54 20.44
CA ARG A 100 3.08 5.95 20.26
C ARG A 100 2.76 6.27 18.81
N LEU A 101 3.55 5.78 17.85
CA LEU A 101 3.26 5.95 16.43
C LEU A 101 1.96 5.26 16.00
N ALA A 102 1.71 4.06 16.49
CA ALA A 102 0.46 3.33 16.22
C ALA A 102 -0.75 4.09 16.76
N LEU A 103 -0.65 4.62 17.98
CA LEU A 103 -1.69 5.44 18.61
C LEU A 103 -1.94 6.74 17.83
N ALA A 104 -0.90 7.45 17.44
CA ALA A 104 -1.01 8.66 16.62
C ALA A 104 -1.68 8.37 15.27
N SER A 105 -1.31 7.25 14.63
CA SER A 105 -1.93 6.81 13.38
C SER A 105 -3.41 6.45 13.55
N ALA A 106 -3.77 5.82 14.65
CA ALA A 106 -5.17 5.50 14.96
C ALA A 106 -6.00 6.77 15.16
N HIS A 107 -5.47 7.74 15.90
CA HIS A 107 -6.12 9.05 16.09
C HIS A 107 -6.29 9.79 14.77
N ALA A 108 -5.28 9.83 13.91
CA ALA A 108 -5.35 10.47 12.60
C ALA A 108 -6.40 9.83 11.69
N ARG A 109 -6.50 8.49 11.69
CA ARG A 109 -7.55 7.77 10.94
C ARG A 109 -8.95 8.06 11.50
N GLY A 110 -9.10 8.11 12.82
CA GLY A 110 -10.35 8.47 13.48
C GLY A 110 -10.81 9.88 13.13
N ALA A 111 -9.92 10.85 13.19
CA ALA A 111 -10.21 12.24 12.82
C ALA A 111 -10.62 12.37 11.34
N ARG A 112 -9.94 11.68 10.42
CA ARG A 112 -10.31 11.68 8.98
C ARG A 112 -11.70 11.09 8.76
N ARG A 113 -12.06 10.01 9.44
CA ARG A 113 -13.40 9.41 9.37
C ARG A 113 -14.47 10.35 9.90
N ALA A 114 -14.21 11.03 11.02
CA ALA A 114 -15.13 12.01 11.59
C ALA A 114 -15.38 13.20 10.66
N ASN A 115 -14.31 13.72 10.01
CA ASN A 115 -14.40 14.86 9.10
C ASN A 115 -14.98 14.49 7.72
N GLY A 116 -14.86 13.23 7.29
CA GLY A 116 -15.39 12.73 6.01
C GLY A 116 -16.81 12.17 6.08
N ARG A 117 -17.43 12.14 7.25
CA ARG A 117 -18.80 11.68 7.41
C ARG A 117 -19.73 12.84 7.09
N PRO A 118 -20.58 12.78 6.03
CA PRO A 118 -21.61 13.78 5.82
C PRO A 118 -22.49 13.81 7.08
N GLY A 119 -22.70 14.99 7.62
CA GLY A 119 -23.59 15.20 8.76
C GLY A 119 -24.98 14.66 8.44
N PRO A 120 -25.79 14.30 9.46
CA PRO A 120 -27.15 13.88 9.22
C PRO A 120 -27.88 14.96 8.46
N THR A 121 -28.28 14.65 7.23
CA THR A 121 -29.18 15.48 6.46
C THR A 121 -30.43 15.65 7.31
N ALA A 122 -30.62 16.84 7.87
CA ALA A 122 -31.87 17.21 8.49
C ALA A 122 -32.93 17.23 7.38
N GLU A 123 -33.60 16.10 7.17
CA GLU A 123 -34.85 16.11 6.43
C GLU A 123 -35.85 16.96 7.22
N ARG A 124 -36.20 18.11 6.64
CA ARG A 124 -37.37 18.91 7.07
C ARG A 124 -38.60 18.39 6.39
#